data_7785fe4244f48ffdf077a7ef70e6898a
#
_entry.id   7785fe4244f48ffdf077a7ef70e6898a
#
_cell.length_a   1.000
_cell.length_b   1.000
_cell.length_c   1.000
_cell.angle_alpha   90.00
_cell.angle_beta   90.00
_cell.angle_gamma   90.00
#
_symmetry.space_group_name_H-M   'P 1'
#
loop_
_entity.id
_entity.type
_entity.pdbx_description
1 polymer ?
#
loop_
_entity_poly.entity_id
_entity_poly.type
_entity_poly.pdbx_seq_one_letter_code
_entity_poly.pdbx_strand_id
1 'polypeptide(L)'
;MKVSIQSDRLRPAALIVTTCLCACSSTPDKITLLPDPGGSVGAVVVKSVNTTQVIDTAYAQASVARNGAIEVTEGNPSDVQGRYGDLLAARPPRPMTFTINFLFDSATQMAPDSAATVTKLKTALATWPAPHLTVVGHTDSPGSVEFNDRLSIRRAQTVAAFLTKAGIPAQQIETAGRGKREPIVHTADGVPSQMNRRVVITIQ
;
A
#
# COMPACT_ATOMS: atom_id res chain seq x y z
N MET A 1 22.85 -61.61 72.02
CA MET A 1 23.05 -60.33 71.36
C MET A 1 21.74 -60.07 70.52
N LYS A 2 20.84 -59.28 71.14
CA LYS A 2 19.52 -58.98 70.51
C LYS A 2 19.61 -57.67 69.78
N VAL A 3 19.37 -57.69 68.48
CA VAL A 3 19.27 -56.48 67.64
C VAL A 3 17.77 -56.16 67.51
N SER A 4 17.37 -54.98 68.02
CA SER A 4 16.03 -54.45 67.96
C SER A 4 15.92 -53.60 66.65
N ILE A 5 15.01 -53.99 65.80
CA ILE A 5 14.71 -53.20 64.56
C ILE A 5 13.50 -52.35 64.90
N GLN A 6 13.72 -51.03 64.86
CA GLN A 6 12.67 -50.02 65.14
C GLN A 6 12.05 -49.67 63.76
N SER A 7 10.74 -49.90 63.64
CA SER A 7 10.01 -49.61 62.40
C SER A 7 9.66 -48.10 62.35
N ASP A 8 10.36 -47.37 61.48
CA ASP A 8 9.97 -46.01 61.12
C ASP A 8 8.73 -46.03 60.19
N ARG A 9 7.72 -45.36 60.68
CA ARG A 9 6.46 -45.15 59.91
C ARG A 9 6.74 -44.18 58.77
N LEU A 10 6.74 -44.69 57.53
CA LEU A 10 6.69 -43.86 56.32
C LEU A 10 5.36 -43.08 56.27
N ARG A 11 5.46 -41.75 56.37
CA ARG A 11 4.36 -40.84 56.08
C ARG A 11 4.17 -40.82 54.52
N PRO A 12 2.93 -40.93 54.03
CA PRO A 12 2.70 -40.79 52.58
C PRO A 12 2.94 -39.34 52.18
N ALA A 13 3.98 -39.09 51.38
CA ALA A 13 4.17 -37.82 50.71
C ALA A 13 3.04 -37.68 49.70
N ALA A 14 2.12 -36.76 49.92
CA ALA A 14 1.10 -36.37 48.96
C ALA A 14 1.80 -35.69 47.77
N LEU A 15 1.89 -36.41 46.67
CA LEU A 15 2.37 -35.87 45.39
C LEU A 15 1.30 -34.94 44.85
N ILE A 16 1.43 -33.63 45.10
CA ILE A 16 0.60 -32.60 44.48
C ILE A 16 1.03 -32.51 43.01
N VAL A 17 0.33 -33.20 42.09
CA VAL A 17 0.45 -33.01 40.69
C VAL A 17 -0.21 -31.69 40.34
N THR A 18 0.57 -30.62 40.27
CA THR A 18 0.13 -29.33 39.75
C THR A 18 0.00 -29.49 38.24
N THR A 19 -1.19 -29.84 37.74
CA THR A 19 -1.53 -29.75 36.34
C THR A 19 -1.51 -28.28 35.95
N CYS A 20 -0.40 -27.87 35.30
CA CYS A 20 -0.31 -26.58 34.65
C CYS A 20 -1.27 -26.61 33.45
N LEU A 21 -2.50 -26.16 33.67
CA LEU A 21 -3.44 -25.86 32.59
C LEU A 21 -2.84 -24.69 31.80
N CYS A 22 -2.04 -25.00 30.78
CA CYS A 22 -1.74 -24.05 29.71
C CYS A 22 -3.06 -23.70 29.03
N ALA A 23 -3.77 -22.74 29.58
CA ALA A 23 -4.84 -22.09 28.87
C ALA A 23 -4.19 -21.34 27.69
N CYS A 24 -4.17 -21.97 26.50
CA CYS A 24 -3.93 -21.27 25.28
C CYS A 24 -5.07 -20.24 25.13
N SER A 25 -4.86 -19.04 25.67
CA SER A 25 -5.76 -17.92 25.42
C SER A 25 -5.58 -17.52 23.97
N SER A 26 -6.41 -18.08 23.10
CA SER A 26 -6.50 -17.63 21.73
C SER A 26 -7.19 -16.27 21.76
N THR A 27 -6.42 -15.24 21.56
CA THR A 27 -6.96 -13.91 21.28
C THR A 27 -7.82 -13.96 20.02
N PRO A 28 -9.04 -13.41 20.05
CA PRO A 28 -9.84 -13.28 18.84
C PRO A 28 -9.12 -12.40 17.83
N ASP A 29 -9.33 -12.71 16.54
CA ASP A 29 -8.84 -11.84 15.48
C ASP A 29 -9.57 -10.49 15.56
N LYS A 30 -8.81 -9.39 15.57
CA LYS A 30 -9.34 -8.04 15.64
C LYS A 30 -9.07 -7.28 14.35
N ILE A 31 -10.12 -6.72 13.78
CA ILE A 31 -10.08 -5.90 12.58
C ILE A 31 -10.53 -4.50 12.98
N THR A 32 -9.70 -3.49 12.75
CA THR A 32 -10.03 -2.08 13.04
C THR A 32 -10.07 -1.31 11.73
N LEU A 33 -11.17 -0.60 11.45
CA LEU A 33 -11.32 0.25 10.28
C LEU A 33 -10.65 1.61 10.54
N LEU A 34 -9.55 1.87 9.86
CA LEU A 34 -8.87 3.17 9.95
C LEU A 34 -9.40 4.10 8.85
N PRO A 35 -9.68 5.36 9.19
CA PRO A 35 -9.95 6.37 8.17
C PRO A 35 -8.69 6.63 7.33
N ASP A 36 -8.89 7.07 6.12
CA ASP A 36 -7.82 7.60 5.28
C ASP A 36 -7.21 8.85 5.92
N PRO A 37 -5.93 9.19 5.64
CA PRO A 37 -5.34 10.45 6.10
C PRO A 37 -6.12 11.70 5.68
N GLY A 38 -6.92 11.64 4.61
CA GLY A 38 -7.87 12.68 4.21
C GLY A 38 -9.18 12.68 4.97
N GLY A 39 -9.36 11.78 5.97
CA GLY A 39 -10.54 11.67 6.81
C GLY A 39 -11.71 10.88 6.20
N SER A 40 -11.61 10.41 4.95
CA SER A 40 -12.66 9.58 4.37
C SER A 40 -12.63 8.16 4.96
N VAL A 41 -13.81 7.59 5.17
CA VAL A 41 -13.99 6.25 5.73
C VAL A 41 -14.56 5.36 4.65
N GLY A 42 -13.89 4.23 4.39
CA GLY A 42 -14.41 3.16 3.54
C GLY A 42 -15.31 2.21 4.32
N ALA A 43 -15.66 1.08 3.72
CA ALA A 43 -16.36 -0.01 4.39
C ALA A 43 -15.60 -1.33 4.24
N VAL A 44 -15.60 -2.14 5.29
CA VAL A 44 -15.00 -3.48 5.29
C VAL A 44 -16.08 -4.50 5.64
N VAL A 45 -16.19 -5.55 4.82
CA VAL A 45 -17.09 -6.67 5.06
C VAL A 45 -16.29 -7.77 5.74
N VAL A 46 -16.61 -8.07 7.00
CA VAL A 46 -16.02 -9.15 7.78
C VAL A 46 -16.95 -10.38 7.66
N LYS A 47 -16.41 -11.47 7.13
CA LYS A 47 -17.15 -12.74 6.97
C LYS A 47 -16.51 -13.82 7.83
N SER A 48 -17.33 -14.57 8.53
CA SER A 48 -16.98 -15.80 9.21
C SER A 48 -17.84 -16.95 8.71
N VAL A 49 -17.68 -18.13 9.29
CA VAL A 49 -18.42 -19.33 8.86
C VAL A 49 -19.94 -19.12 8.90
N ASN A 50 -20.45 -18.40 9.89
CA ASN A 50 -21.89 -18.29 10.16
C ASN A 50 -22.42 -16.84 10.13
N THR A 51 -21.54 -15.84 10.01
CA THR A 51 -21.92 -14.45 10.21
C THR A 51 -21.19 -13.55 9.23
N THR A 52 -21.89 -12.50 8.77
CA THR A 52 -21.31 -11.41 7.97
C THR A 52 -21.67 -10.10 8.63
N GLN A 53 -20.68 -9.23 8.85
CA GLN A 53 -20.85 -7.90 9.40
C GLN A 53 -20.16 -6.86 8.51
N VAL A 54 -20.72 -5.67 8.42
CA VAL A 54 -20.12 -4.53 7.71
C VAL A 54 -19.65 -3.53 8.75
N ILE A 55 -18.42 -3.06 8.61
CA ILE A 55 -17.86 -1.97 9.40
C ILE A 55 -17.66 -0.80 8.44
N ASP A 56 -18.32 0.32 8.68
CA ASP A 56 -18.30 1.54 7.86
C ASP A 56 -18.05 2.81 8.68
N THR A 57 -17.81 2.64 9.98
CA THR A 57 -17.54 3.74 10.90
C THR A 57 -16.05 3.80 11.23
N ALA A 58 -15.47 5.00 11.25
CA ALA A 58 -14.06 5.21 11.58
C ALA A 58 -13.73 4.62 12.96
N TYR A 59 -12.62 3.89 13.03
CA TYR A 59 -12.09 3.21 14.24
C TYR A 59 -12.96 2.07 14.78
N ALA A 60 -14.12 1.77 14.19
CA ALA A 60 -14.91 0.60 14.58
C ALA A 60 -14.08 -0.68 14.48
N GLN A 61 -14.28 -1.57 15.44
CA GLN A 61 -13.55 -2.83 15.57
C GLN A 61 -14.49 -4.02 15.45
N ALA A 62 -14.13 -4.99 14.62
CA ALA A 62 -14.75 -6.29 14.62
C ALA A 62 -13.82 -7.31 15.31
N SER A 63 -14.34 -8.04 16.26
CA SER A 63 -13.67 -9.16 16.91
C SER A 63 -14.30 -10.46 16.43
N VAL A 64 -13.49 -11.36 15.86
CA VAL A 64 -13.96 -12.66 15.36
C VAL A 64 -13.55 -13.75 16.35
N ALA A 65 -14.55 -14.36 17.00
CA ALA A 65 -14.34 -15.44 17.93
C ALA A 65 -14.11 -16.77 17.18
N ARG A 66 -13.52 -17.77 17.85
CA ARG A 66 -13.30 -19.12 17.25
C ARG A 66 -14.57 -19.84 16.81
N ASN A 67 -15.67 -19.58 17.45
CA ASN A 67 -16.98 -20.13 17.07
C ASN A 67 -17.61 -19.43 15.86
N GLY A 68 -16.90 -18.43 15.28
CA GLY A 68 -17.35 -17.65 14.15
C GLY A 68 -18.29 -16.50 14.51
N ALA A 69 -18.53 -16.22 15.78
CA ALA A 69 -19.27 -15.01 16.17
C ALA A 69 -18.43 -13.76 15.87
N ILE A 70 -19.09 -12.72 15.32
CA ILE A 70 -18.48 -11.43 15.05
C ILE A 70 -19.15 -10.41 15.97
N GLU A 71 -18.37 -9.77 16.79
CA GLU A 71 -18.79 -8.63 17.62
C GLU A 71 -18.21 -7.35 17.05
N VAL A 72 -19.06 -6.35 16.82
CA VAL A 72 -18.65 -5.02 16.32
C VAL A 72 -18.80 -4.03 17.47
N THR A 73 -17.72 -3.32 17.76
CA THR A 73 -17.67 -2.27 18.81
C THR A 73 -17.21 -0.96 18.19
N GLU A 74 -17.71 0.15 18.68
CA GLU A 74 -17.17 1.46 18.36
C GLU A 74 -15.74 1.60 18.91
N GLY A 75 -14.85 2.13 18.10
CA GLY A 75 -13.48 2.36 18.49
C GLY A 75 -13.18 3.83 18.75
N ASN A 76 -12.08 4.06 19.45
CA ASN A 76 -11.62 5.39 19.83
C ASN A 76 -10.26 5.67 19.15
N PRO A 77 -10.06 6.83 18.48
CA PRO A 77 -8.77 7.21 17.91
C PRO A 77 -7.59 7.11 18.89
N SER A 78 -7.81 7.49 20.14
CA SER A 78 -6.76 7.48 21.19
C SER A 78 -6.30 6.06 21.52
N ASP A 79 -7.20 5.09 21.55
CA ASP A 79 -6.88 3.68 21.83
C ASP A 79 -6.09 3.08 20.67
N VAL A 80 -6.48 3.42 19.44
CA VAL A 80 -5.75 3.00 18.22
C VAL A 80 -4.36 3.62 18.20
N GLN A 81 -4.24 4.91 18.48
CA GLN A 81 -2.96 5.61 18.55
C GLN A 81 -2.06 5.04 19.67
N GLY A 82 -2.60 4.79 20.83
CA GLY A 82 -1.85 4.22 21.96
C GLY A 82 -1.35 2.80 21.68
N ARG A 83 -2.12 2.00 20.95
CA ARG A 83 -1.78 0.60 20.66
C ARG A 83 -0.93 0.43 19.40
N TYR A 84 -1.17 1.23 18.38
CA TYR A 84 -0.60 1.06 17.03
C TYR A 84 0.15 2.30 16.54
N GLY A 85 0.38 3.31 17.39
CA GLY A 85 0.99 4.57 17.00
C GLY A 85 2.33 4.40 16.29
N ASP A 86 3.24 3.60 16.84
CA ASP A 86 4.54 3.33 16.25
C ASP A 86 4.42 2.61 14.89
N LEU A 87 3.49 1.66 14.77
CA LEU A 87 3.23 0.95 13.53
C LEU A 87 2.62 1.88 12.47
N LEU A 88 1.72 2.77 12.87
CA LEU A 88 1.11 3.76 11.97
C LEU A 88 2.14 4.80 11.52
N ALA A 89 3.05 5.21 12.39
CA ALA A 89 4.14 6.12 12.06
C ALA A 89 5.19 5.49 11.13
N ALA A 90 5.37 4.17 11.21
CA ALA A 90 6.27 3.43 10.33
C ALA A 90 5.67 3.12 8.93
N ARG A 91 4.44 3.55 8.65
CA ARG A 91 3.83 3.34 7.32
C ARG A 91 4.61 4.08 6.25
N PRO A 92 4.89 3.43 5.10
CA PRO A 92 5.51 4.14 3.98
C PRO A 92 4.61 5.28 3.49
N PRO A 93 5.21 6.35 2.93
CA PRO A 93 4.45 7.42 2.30
C PRO A 93 3.54 6.86 1.21
N ARG A 94 2.39 7.50 0.99
CA ARG A 94 1.49 7.09 -0.10
C ARG A 94 2.11 7.41 -1.45
N PRO A 95 1.91 6.53 -2.47
CA PRO A 95 2.36 6.82 -3.81
C PRO A 95 1.85 8.18 -4.30
N MET A 96 2.74 8.94 -4.92
CA MET A 96 2.42 10.23 -5.55
C MET A 96 2.53 10.11 -7.07
N THR A 97 1.55 10.67 -7.78
CA THR A 97 1.52 10.61 -9.24
C THR A 97 1.66 12.01 -9.85
N PHE A 98 2.49 12.12 -10.87
CA PHE A 98 2.77 13.35 -11.61
C PHE A 98 2.58 13.09 -13.11
N THR A 99 1.99 14.03 -13.82
CA THR A 99 1.78 13.94 -15.27
C THR A 99 2.57 15.03 -15.98
N ILE A 100 3.39 14.61 -16.94
CA ILE A 100 4.13 15.49 -17.86
C ILE A 100 3.55 15.31 -19.26
N ASN A 101 3.10 16.40 -19.88
CA ASN A 101 2.58 16.40 -21.23
C ASN A 101 3.67 16.65 -22.27
N PHE A 102 3.47 16.14 -23.49
CA PHE A 102 4.39 16.27 -24.61
C PHE A 102 3.75 16.97 -25.80
N LEU A 103 4.55 17.68 -26.55
CA LEU A 103 4.12 18.25 -27.83
C LEU A 103 3.77 17.14 -28.83
N PHE A 104 2.98 17.52 -29.86
CA PHE A 104 2.59 16.60 -30.91
C PHE A 104 3.83 16.00 -31.58
N ASP A 105 3.77 14.71 -31.87
CA ASP A 105 4.83 13.92 -32.54
C ASP A 105 6.24 14.06 -31.93
N SER A 106 6.34 14.53 -30.69
CA SER A 106 7.63 14.67 -30.00
C SER A 106 7.79 13.62 -28.88
N ALA A 107 8.99 13.05 -28.82
CA ALA A 107 9.43 12.22 -27.70
C ALA A 107 10.31 12.98 -26.69
N THR A 108 10.74 14.20 -27.02
CA THR A 108 11.72 14.95 -26.24
C THR A 108 11.23 16.32 -25.75
N GLN A 109 10.23 16.88 -26.45
CA GLN A 109 9.73 18.22 -26.12
C GLN A 109 8.51 18.10 -25.19
N MET A 110 8.72 18.44 -23.93
CA MET A 110 7.65 18.58 -22.94
C MET A 110 6.80 19.81 -23.26
N ALA A 111 5.52 19.73 -23.03
CA ALA A 111 4.64 20.89 -23.19
C ALA A 111 4.92 21.94 -22.09
N PRO A 112 4.82 23.25 -22.38
CA PRO A 112 5.15 24.30 -21.42
C PRO A 112 4.37 24.25 -20.11
N ASP A 113 3.12 23.75 -20.13
CA ASP A 113 2.25 23.56 -18.97
C ASP A 113 2.80 22.54 -17.96
N SER A 114 3.75 21.71 -18.38
CA SER A 114 4.37 20.70 -17.52
C SER A 114 5.45 21.26 -16.57
N ALA A 115 5.90 22.50 -16.78
CA ALA A 115 6.98 23.09 -15.97
C ALA A 115 6.65 23.12 -14.45
N ALA A 116 5.41 23.48 -14.10
CA ALA A 116 4.95 23.48 -12.72
C ALA A 116 4.95 22.07 -12.11
N THR A 117 4.57 21.06 -12.90
CA THR A 117 4.58 19.66 -12.48
C THR A 117 6.01 19.17 -12.23
N VAL A 118 6.94 19.53 -13.09
CA VAL A 118 8.38 19.21 -12.92
C VAL A 118 8.92 19.80 -11.61
N THR A 119 8.54 21.02 -11.27
CA THR A 119 8.93 21.64 -10.00
C THR A 119 8.36 20.88 -8.80
N LYS A 120 7.07 20.55 -8.81
CA LYS A 120 6.43 19.75 -7.76
C LYS A 120 7.08 18.37 -7.61
N LEU A 121 7.39 17.72 -8.73
CA LEU A 121 8.07 16.42 -8.74
C LEU A 121 9.44 16.50 -8.07
N LYS A 122 10.26 17.52 -8.40
CA LYS A 122 11.56 17.74 -7.76
C LYS A 122 11.43 17.95 -6.26
N THR A 123 10.45 18.73 -5.82
CA THR A 123 10.19 18.98 -4.39
C THR A 123 9.79 17.67 -3.68
N ALA A 124 8.91 16.88 -4.27
CA ALA A 124 8.51 15.59 -3.70
C ALA A 124 9.70 14.63 -3.59
N LEU A 125 10.53 14.52 -4.63
CA LEU A 125 11.71 13.66 -4.63
C LEU A 125 12.74 14.05 -3.57
N ALA A 126 12.90 15.35 -3.30
CA ALA A 126 13.84 15.84 -2.28
C ALA A 126 13.45 15.40 -0.85
N THR A 127 12.18 15.10 -0.60
CA THR A 127 11.65 14.68 0.71
C THR A 127 11.41 13.19 0.81
N TRP A 128 11.56 12.43 -0.29
CA TRP A 128 11.29 10.99 -0.30
C TRP A 128 12.55 10.21 0.10
N PRO A 129 12.48 9.38 1.16
CA PRO A 129 13.68 8.76 1.73
C PRO A 129 14.38 7.76 0.79
N ALA A 130 13.59 6.98 0.03
CA ALA A 130 14.10 5.98 -0.91
C ALA A 130 13.10 5.82 -2.06
N PRO A 131 13.06 6.77 -3.04
CA PRO A 131 12.05 6.74 -4.09
C PRO A 131 12.26 5.58 -5.05
N HIS A 132 11.20 4.81 -5.30
CA HIS A 132 11.09 3.93 -6.46
C HIS A 132 10.10 4.56 -7.44
N LEU A 133 10.50 4.71 -8.70
CA LEU A 133 9.73 5.43 -9.69
C LEU A 133 9.30 4.52 -10.84
N THR A 134 8.00 4.56 -11.13
CA THR A 134 7.46 3.98 -12.36
C THR A 134 7.11 5.10 -13.32
N VAL A 135 7.67 5.07 -14.54
CA VAL A 135 7.53 6.08 -15.57
C VAL A 135 6.85 5.48 -16.79
N VAL A 136 5.59 5.81 -17.00
CA VAL A 136 4.76 5.22 -18.07
C VAL A 136 4.41 6.25 -19.14
N GLY A 137 4.84 5.99 -20.38
CA GLY A 137 4.55 6.84 -21.52
C GLY A 137 3.24 6.44 -22.22
N HIS A 138 2.52 7.45 -22.72
CA HIS A 138 1.29 7.31 -23.49
C HIS A 138 1.32 8.20 -24.71
N THR A 139 0.47 7.87 -25.69
CA THR A 139 0.25 8.67 -26.90
C THR A 139 -1.23 8.97 -27.11
N ASP A 140 -1.51 9.91 -27.99
CA ASP A 140 -2.84 10.08 -28.56
C ASP A 140 -3.12 9.06 -29.70
N SER A 141 -4.29 9.16 -30.34
CA SER A 141 -4.80 8.19 -31.27
C SER A 141 -4.09 8.16 -32.65
N PRO A 142 -3.55 9.27 -33.23
CA PRO A 142 -2.93 9.26 -34.56
C PRO A 142 -1.76 8.27 -34.66
N GLY A 143 -1.65 7.63 -35.84
CA GLY A 143 -0.60 6.69 -36.18
C GLY A 143 -0.90 5.22 -35.86
N SER A 144 -0.01 4.32 -36.31
CA SER A 144 -0.14 2.88 -36.07
C SER A 144 0.09 2.53 -34.60
N VAL A 145 -0.35 1.35 -34.19
CA VAL A 145 -0.11 0.84 -32.81
C VAL A 145 1.38 0.73 -32.54
N GLU A 146 2.14 0.16 -33.45
CA GLU A 146 3.59 -0.05 -33.34
C GLU A 146 4.36 1.27 -33.26
N PHE A 147 3.93 2.29 -34.03
CA PHE A 147 4.52 3.63 -33.93
C PHE A 147 4.27 4.22 -32.54
N ASN A 148 3.03 4.18 -32.07
CA ASN A 148 2.63 4.71 -30.77
C ASN A 148 3.30 3.96 -29.59
N ASP A 149 3.50 2.65 -29.71
CA ASP A 149 4.24 1.87 -28.73
C ASP A 149 5.69 2.36 -28.59
N ARG A 150 6.38 2.50 -29.73
CA ARG A 150 7.76 3.03 -29.71
C ARG A 150 7.83 4.47 -29.23
N LEU A 151 6.88 5.33 -29.63
CA LEU A 151 6.85 6.73 -29.21
C LEU A 151 6.63 6.85 -27.71
N SER A 152 5.71 6.07 -27.12
CA SER A 152 5.44 6.08 -25.71
C SER A 152 6.63 5.63 -24.87
N ILE A 153 7.35 4.57 -25.28
CA ILE A 153 8.59 4.12 -24.63
C ILE A 153 9.65 5.22 -24.68
N ARG A 154 9.87 5.86 -25.83
CA ARG A 154 10.85 6.95 -25.95
C ARG A 154 10.51 8.14 -25.05
N ARG A 155 9.23 8.50 -24.90
CA ARG A 155 8.80 9.54 -23.96
C ARG A 155 9.15 9.17 -22.52
N ALA A 156 8.84 7.93 -22.11
CA ALA A 156 9.19 7.44 -20.77
C ALA A 156 10.70 7.49 -20.53
N GLN A 157 11.51 7.05 -21.50
CA GLN A 157 12.98 7.10 -21.41
C GLN A 157 13.53 8.54 -21.34
N THR A 158 12.91 9.49 -22.05
CA THR A 158 13.27 10.91 -21.96
C THR A 158 13.08 11.45 -20.54
N VAL A 159 11.94 11.11 -19.93
CA VAL A 159 11.65 11.50 -18.53
C VAL A 159 12.60 10.78 -17.57
N ALA A 160 12.85 9.49 -17.75
CA ALA A 160 13.81 8.75 -16.92
C ALA A 160 15.22 9.37 -16.97
N ALA A 161 15.69 9.74 -18.17
CA ALA A 161 16.98 10.42 -18.32
C ALA A 161 17.00 11.79 -17.62
N PHE A 162 15.89 12.52 -17.65
CA PHE A 162 15.74 13.77 -16.91
C PHE A 162 15.83 13.55 -15.39
N LEU A 163 15.13 12.52 -14.86
CA LEU A 163 15.15 12.15 -13.45
C LEU A 163 16.55 11.70 -13.00
N THR A 164 17.25 10.93 -13.82
CA THR A 164 18.65 10.53 -13.55
C THR A 164 19.57 11.74 -13.47
N LYS A 165 19.43 12.72 -14.39
CA LYS A 165 20.18 13.99 -14.32
C LYS A 165 19.82 14.82 -13.07
N ALA A 166 18.62 14.65 -12.54
CA ALA A 166 18.19 15.28 -11.30
C ALA A 166 18.70 14.56 -10.03
N GLY A 167 19.47 13.48 -10.18
CA GLY A 167 20.12 12.77 -9.07
C GLY A 167 19.43 11.47 -8.64
N ILE A 168 18.37 11.04 -9.33
CA ILE A 168 17.71 9.74 -9.01
C ILE A 168 18.52 8.61 -9.64
N PRO A 169 18.96 7.59 -8.87
CA PRO A 169 19.67 6.44 -9.41
C PRO A 169 18.82 5.71 -10.46
N ALA A 170 19.42 5.35 -11.61
CA ALA A 170 18.72 4.68 -12.69
C ALA A 170 18.05 3.35 -12.28
N GLN A 171 18.63 2.66 -11.27
CA GLN A 171 18.10 1.41 -10.71
C GLN A 171 16.76 1.60 -9.98
N GLN A 172 16.43 2.81 -9.60
CA GLN A 172 15.17 3.18 -8.95
C GLN A 172 14.09 3.62 -9.95
N ILE A 173 14.38 3.62 -11.26
CA ILE A 173 13.46 4.09 -12.30
C ILE A 173 13.11 2.95 -13.24
N GLU A 174 11.84 2.56 -13.22
CA GLU A 174 11.27 1.64 -14.20
C GLU A 174 10.56 2.42 -15.31
N THR A 175 10.73 2.01 -16.56
CA THR A 175 10.09 2.64 -17.73
C THR A 175 9.19 1.69 -18.48
N ALA A 176 8.02 2.16 -18.88
CA ALA A 176 7.10 1.41 -19.73
C ALA A 176 6.42 2.32 -20.76
N GLY A 177 5.97 1.71 -21.88
CA GLY A 177 5.12 2.36 -22.88
C GLY A 177 3.77 1.67 -22.98
N ARG A 178 2.70 2.45 -23.08
CA ARG A 178 1.32 1.96 -23.28
C ARG A 178 0.76 2.34 -24.66
N GLY A 179 1.52 3.12 -25.45
CA GLY A 179 1.02 3.62 -26.71
C GLY A 179 -0.31 4.35 -26.55
N LYS A 180 -1.26 4.08 -27.43
CA LYS A 180 -2.62 4.66 -27.43
C LYS A 180 -3.67 3.85 -26.67
N ARG A 181 -3.27 2.80 -25.91
CA ARG A 181 -4.22 1.84 -25.28
C ARG A 181 -4.93 2.37 -24.04
N GLU A 182 -4.37 3.37 -23.40
CA GLU A 182 -4.89 3.92 -22.13
C GLU A 182 -5.13 5.43 -22.24
N PRO A 183 -6.11 5.88 -23.03
CA PRO A 183 -6.42 7.30 -23.15
C PRO A 183 -7.12 7.83 -21.89
N ILE A 184 -6.78 9.07 -21.48
CA ILE A 184 -7.58 9.81 -20.50
C ILE A 184 -8.83 10.39 -21.15
N VAL A 185 -8.65 10.90 -22.38
CA VAL A 185 -9.75 11.42 -23.19
C VAL A 185 -9.98 10.47 -24.36
N HIS A 186 -11.16 9.84 -24.37
CA HIS A 186 -11.55 9.01 -25.49
C HIS A 186 -11.82 9.87 -26.71
N THR A 187 -11.09 9.64 -27.80
CA THR A 187 -11.26 10.28 -29.10
C THR A 187 -11.51 9.23 -30.17
N ALA A 188 -12.11 9.64 -31.29
CA ALA A 188 -12.14 8.78 -32.48
C ALA A 188 -10.71 8.45 -32.94
N ASP A 189 -10.55 7.35 -33.67
CA ASP A 189 -9.23 6.98 -34.23
C ASP A 189 -8.70 8.07 -35.16
N GLY A 190 -7.40 8.37 -35.03
CA GLY A 190 -6.76 9.45 -35.77
C GLY A 190 -6.99 10.87 -35.23
N VAL A 191 -7.83 11.07 -34.21
CA VAL A 191 -8.07 12.40 -33.63
C VAL A 191 -7.04 12.70 -32.54
N PRO A 192 -6.24 13.79 -32.66
CA PRO A 192 -5.22 14.12 -31.70
C PRO A 192 -5.81 14.63 -30.37
N SER A 193 -5.12 14.34 -29.27
CA SER A 193 -5.48 14.85 -27.94
C SER A 193 -4.23 15.18 -27.13
N GLN A 194 -4.09 16.45 -26.74
CA GLN A 194 -2.98 16.92 -25.91
C GLN A 194 -2.90 16.15 -24.58
N MET A 195 -4.03 15.88 -23.93
CA MET A 195 -4.09 15.20 -22.64
C MET A 195 -3.61 13.74 -22.72
N ASN A 196 -3.76 13.09 -23.88
CA ASN A 196 -3.30 11.72 -24.09
C ASN A 196 -1.79 11.63 -24.34
N ARG A 197 -1.15 12.71 -24.83
CA ARG A 197 0.30 12.79 -25.06
C ARG A 197 1.02 13.09 -23.74
N ARG A 198 1.13 12.10 -22.88
CA ARG A 198 1.63 12.27 -21.53
C ARG A 198 2.63 11.19 -21.11
N VAL A 199 3.36 11.48 -20.09
CA VAL A 199 4.10 10.51 -19.27
C VAL A 199 3.58 10.63 -17.82
N VAL A 200 3.23 9.51 -17.25
CA VAL A 200 2.80 9.40 -15.85
C VAL A 200 3.99 8.87 -15.04
N ILE A 201 4.32 9.58 -13.98
CA ILE A 201 5.40 9.23 -13.04
C ILE A 201 4.74 8.92 -11.70
N THR A 202 4.94 7.73 -11.20
CA THR A 202 4.49 7.35 -9.84
C THR A 202 5.71 7.16 -8.96
N ILE A 203 5.74 7.86 -7.81
CA ILE A 203 6.73 7.67 -6.74
C ILE A 203 6.11 6.77 -5.68
N GLN A 204 6.81 5.72 -5.31
CA GLN A 204 6.38 4.75 -4.28
C GLN A 204 7.55 4.25 -3.44
#